data_1d49293d95b4ce133ff56d51cad04cb3
#
_entry.id   1d49293d95b4ce133ff56d51cad04cb3
#
_cell.length_a   1.000
_cell.length_b   1.000
_cell.length_c   1.000
_cell.angle_alpha   90.00
_cell.angle_beta   90.00
_cell.angle_gamma   90.00
#
_symmetry.space_group_name_H-M   'P 1'
#
loop_
_entity.id
_entity.type
_entity.pdbx_description
1 polymer ?
#
loop_
_entity_poly.entity_id
_entity_poly.type
_entity_poly.pdbx_seq_one_letter_code
_entity_poly.pdbx_strand_id
1 'polypeptide(L)'
;KATEEFIATAAEKEKNYVQGRDVDVKDVATRVLRILSRTWKDKMLTDEPFILAAGELYPSEAVQLDKTQVTRYGTINSHTAILARTKGIPSVIGLGEALKKDYDGKTIIVDGFEGKVYIEPDYTTISKMKQRQETDHTQTVNLERLKGKENITQSGQKIDVCANIGTREDIENVIRSDAGGIGLFRSEFLYMESGTKPPTEEQQFQVFRLAAEAMGEKRVVIRTADLGGDKQVNCLDLNGDPNPALGYRGIRVMLEKD
;
A
#
# COMPACT_ATOMS: atom_id res chain seq x y z
N LYS A 1 -26.10 -4.58 -13.91
CA LYS A 1 -26.34 -5.23 -15.23
C LYS A 1 -25.31 -4.75 -16.28
N ALA A 2 -25.33 -3.47 -16.71
CA ALA A 2 -24.36 -2.99 -17.72
C ALA A 2 -22.89 -3.16 -17.27
N THR A 3 -22.59 -2.93 -15.99
CA THR A 3 -21.27 -3.11 -15.37
C THR A 3 -20.87 -4.60 -15.34
N GLU A 4 -21.79 -5.48 -15.02
CA GLU A 4 -21.57 -6.93 -15.00
C GLU A 4 -21.35 -7.48 -16.41
N GLU A 5 -22.12 -6.98 -17.40
CA GLU A 5 -21.94 -7.32 -18.82
C GLU A 5 -20.59 -6.82 -19.34
N PHE A 6 -20.16 -5.62 -18.97
CA PHE A 6 -18.84 -5.09 -19.34
C PHE A 6 -17.70 -5.93 -18.73
N ILE A 7 -17.78 -6.28 -17.44
CA ILE A 7 -16.79 -7.10 -16.76
C ILE A 7 -16.72 -8.50 -17.38
N ALA A 8 -17.88 -9.12 -17.68
CA ALA A 8 -17.93 -10.42 -18.32
C ALA A 8 -17.31 -10.40 -19.73
N THR A 9 -17.62 -9.37 -20.53
CA THR A 9 -17.07 -9.21 -21.89
C THR A 9 -15.56 -8.92 -21.88
N ALA A 10 -15.08 -8.16 -20.90
CA ALA A 10 -13.65 -7.89 -20.73
C ALA A 10 -12.89 -9.15 -20.28
N ALA A 11 -13.49 -9.96 -19.40
CA ALA A 11 -12.91 -11.21 -18.93
C ALA A 11 -12.79 -12.29 -20.04
N GLU A 12 -13.70 -12.29 -21.02
CA GLU A 12 -13.63 -13.18 -22.18
C GLU A 12 -12.52 -12.79 -23.17
N LYS A 13 -12.24 -11.50 -23.31
CA LYS A 13 -11.28 -11.01 -24.32
C LYS A 13 -9.82 -11.06 -23.88
N GLU A 14 -9.53 -10.97 -22.58
CA GLU A 14 -8.15 -10.93 -22.09
C GLU A 14 -8.00 -11.61 -20.71
N LYS A 15 -7.79 -12.93 -20.71
CA LYS A 15 -7.64 -13.73 -19.48
C LYS A 15 -6.55 -13.27 -18.50
N ASN A 16 -5.58 -12.48 -18.92
CA ASN A 16 -4.45 -12.02 -18.09
C ASN A 16 -4.50 -10.54 -17.71
N TYR A 17 -5.39 -9.73 -18.29
CA TYR A 17 -5.39 -8.27 -18.10
C TYR A 17 -6.44 -7.77 -17.10
N VAL A 18 -7.41 -8.59 -16.73
CA VAL A 18 -8.60 -8.21 -15.94
C VAL A 18 -8.44 -8.49 -14.44
N GLN A 19 -7.43 -9.28 -14.04
CA GLN A 19 -7.19 -9.53 -12.61
C GLN A 19 -6.76 -8.25 -11.90
N GLY A 20 -7.70 -7.65 -11.14
CA GLY A 20 -7.51 -6.45 -10.32
C GLY A 20 -8.25 -5.20 -10.82
N ARG A 21 -8.55 -5.08 -12.12
CA ARG A 21 -9.30 -3.92 -12.65
C ARG A 21 -10.82 -4.03 -12.55
N ASP A 22 -11.33 -5.23 -12.35
CA ASP A 22 -12.76 -5.46 -12.07
C ASP A 22 -13.20 -4.77 -10.77
N VAL A 23 -12.32 -4.66 -9.80
CA VAL A 23 -12.55 -3.95 -8.53
C VAL A 23 -12.69 -2.45 -8.77
N ASP A 24 -11.81 -1.86 -9.59
CA ASP A 24 -11.84 -0.44 -9.92
C ASP A 24 -13.11 -0.06 -10.70
N VAL A 25 -13.50 -0.90 -11.68
CA VAL A 25 -14.73 -0.68 -12.46
C VAL A 25 -15.98 -0.80 -11.56
N LYS A 26 -16.00 -1.77 -10.65
CA LYS A 26 -17.08 -1.91 -9.66
C LYS A 26 -17.13 -0.74 -8.69
N ASP A 27 -15.98 -0.22 -8.26
CA ASP A 27 -15.90 0.96 -7.38
C ASP A 27 -16.53 2.17 -8.06
N VAL A 28 -16.10 2.51 -9.27
CA VAL A 28 -16.66 3.63 -10.05
C VAL A 28 -18.17 3.46 -10.27
N ALA A 29 -18.62 2.28 -10.71
CA ALA A 29 -20.03 2.00 -10.95
C ALA A 29 -20.86 2.11 -9.66
N THR A 30 -20.38 1.57 -8.55
CA THR A 30 -21.05 1.65 -7.25
C THR A 30 -21.15 3.10 -6.79
N ARG A 31 -20.08 3.88 -6.96
CA ARG A 31 -20.06 5.31 -6.61
C ARG A 31 -21.07 6.10 -7.45
N VAL A 32 -21.13 5.87 -8.75
CA VAL A 32 -22.11 6.52 -9.63
C VAL A 32 -23.54 6.16 -9.22
N LEU A 33 -23.81 4.88 -8.96
CA LEU A 33 -25.13 4.43 -8.52
C LEU A 33 -25.54 5.04 -7.16
N ARG A 34 -24.61 5.15 -6.22
CA ARG A 34 -24.88 5.82 -4.91
C ARG A 34 -25.20 7.30 -5.08
N ILE A 35 -24.51 8.01 -5.97
CA ILE A 35 -24.80 9.42 -6.27
C ILE A 35 -26.18 9.57 -6.93
N LEU A 36 -26.48 8.74 -7.93
CA LEU A 36 -27.76 8.78 -8.64
C LEU A 36 -28.95 8.40 -7.76
N SER A 37 -28.78 7.42 -6.88
CA SER A 37 -29.84 6.98 -5.98
C SER A 37 -30.02 7.88 -4.76
N ARG A 38 -29.18 8.89 -4.57
CA ARG A 38 -29.11 9.73 -3.37
C ARG A 38 -29.03 8.92 -2.07
N THR A 39 -28.50 7.71 -2.13
CA THR A 39 -28.33 6.82 -0.98
C THR A 39 -26.98 7.00 -0.30
N TRP A 40 -26.29 8.09 -0.59
CA TRP A 40 -25.10 8.50 0.16
C TRP A 40 -25.53 8.88 1.59
N LYS A 41 -25.76 7.88 2.40
CA LYS A 41 -25.75 8.06 3.85
C LYS A 41 -24.33 7.80 4.31
N ASP A 42 -23.73 8.79 4.93
CA ASP A 42 -22.51 8.64 5.74
C ASP A 42 -22.78 7.64 6.88
N LYS A 43 -22.79 6.35 6.53
CA LYS A 43 -22.99 5.26 7.50
C LYS A 43 -21.80 5.09 8.46
N MET A 44 -20.74 5.86 8.28
CA MET A 44 -19.51 5.77 9.08
C MET A 44 -19.39 6.86 10.17
N LEU A 45 -20.41 7.69 10.36
CA LEU A 45 -20.39 8.73 11.39
C LEU A 45 -21.02 8.19 12.68
N THR A 46 -20.31 7.28 13.34
CA THR A 46 -20.56 6.99 14.75
C THR A 46 -19.33 7.42 15.55
N ASP A 47 -19.55 8.19 16.62
CA ASP A 47 -18.48 8.58 17.55
C ASP A 47 -17.99 7.39 18.39
N GLU A 48 -18.67 6.27 18.34
CA GLU A 48 -18.27 5.04 19.03
C GLU A 48 -17.20 4.29 18.27
N PRO A 49 -16.17 3.76 18.96
CA PRO A 49 -15.16 2.94 18.34
C PRO A 49 -15.75 1.62 17.81
N PHE A 50 -15.55 1.34 16.54
CA PHE A 50 -16.00 0.11 15.91
C PHE A 50 -14.90 -0.50 15.01
N ILE A 51 -15.06 -1.77 14.71
CA ILE A 51 -14.22 -2.49 13.75
C ILE A 51 -15.07 -2.74 12.51
N LEU A 52 -14.56 -2.29 11.35
CA LEU A 52 -15.27 -2.46 10.10
C LEU A 52 -15.10 -3.87 9.56
N ALA A 53 -16.22 -4.60 9.39
CA ALA A 53 -16.24 -5.90 8.71
C ALA A 53 -16.88 -5.75 7.32
N ALA A 54 -16.13 -6.11 6.28
CA ALA A 54 -16.58 -5.99 4.89
C ALA A 54 -16.28 -7.24 4.06
N GLY A 55 -17.04 -7.47 3.00
CA GLY A 55 -16.70 -8.48 2.02
C GLY A 55 -15.41 -8.11 1.29
N GLU A 56 -15.40 -6.92 0.72
CA GLU A 56 -14.27 -6.28 0.07
C GLU A 56 -14.44 -4.77 0.27
N LEU A 57 -13.33 -4.05 0.35
CA LEU A 57 -13.34 -2.60 0.42
C LEU A 57 -12.80 -2.05 -0.89
N TYR A 58 -13.55 -1.16 -1.48
CA TYR A 58 -13.12 -0.48 -2.69
C TYR A 58 -12.07 0.60 -2.38
N PRO A 59 -11.20 0.93 -3.33
CA PRO A 59 -10.17 1.95 -3.13
C PRO A 59 -10.70 3.27 -2.60
N SER A 60 -11.85 3.74 -3.10
CA SER A 60 -12.50 4.97 -2.64
C SER A 60 -13.00 4.92 -1.19
N GLU A 61 -13.37 3.73 -0.71
CA GLU A 61 -13.78 3.50 0.68
C GLU A 61 -12.54 3.38 1.58
N ALA A 62 -11.52 2.69 1.11
CA ALA A 62 -10.27 2.48 1.84
C ALA A 62 -9.51 3.79 2.14
N VAL A 63 -9.55 4.77 1.25
CA VAL A 63 -8.91 6.09 1.46
C VAL A 63 -9.49 6.82 2.68
N GLN A 64 -10.79 6.70 2.93
CA GLN A 64 -11.48 7.36 4.04
C GLN A 64 -11.40 6.58 5.37
N LEU A 65 -10.81 5.38 5.35
CA LEU A 65 -10.73 4.54 6.54
C LEU A 65 -9.66 5.04 7.51
N ASP A 66 -10.10 5.23 8.73
CA ASP A 66 -9.27 5.46 9.92
C ASP A 66 -9.48 4.38 11.00
N LYS A 67 -10.29 3.36 10.70
CA LYS A 67 -10.74 2.34 11.64
C LYS A 67 -10.12 0.98 11.35
N THR A 68 -9.89 0.21 12.43
CA THR A 68 -9.52 -1.20 12.35
C THR A 68 -10.50 -1.97 11.48
N GLN A 69 -10.01 -2.84 10.61
CA GLN A 69 -10.82 -3.52 9.61
C GLN A 69 -10.53 -5.00 9.46
N VAL A 70 -11.54 -5.73 9.06
CA VAL A 70 -11.47 -7.13 8.64
C VAL A 70 -12.20 -7.33 7.33
N THR A 71 -11.61 -8.08 6.39
CA THR A 71 -12.27 -8.33 5.10
C THR A 71 -12.35 -9.81 4.77
N ARG A 72 -13.41 -10.18 4.04
CA ARG A 72 -13.61 -11.55 3.56
C ARG A 72 -12.65 -11.86 2.41
N TYR A 73 -12.48 -10.91 1.49
CA TYR A 73 -11.65 -11.03 0.30
C TYR A 73 -10.47 -10.06 0.35
N GLY A 74 -9.55 -10.25 -0.55
CA GLY A 74 -8.35 -9.43 -0.67
C GLY A 74 -7.07 -10.21 -0.41
N THR A 75 -5.97 -9.62 -0.82
CA THR A 75 -4.61 -10.15 -0.65
C THR A 75 -3.73 -9.11 0.02
N ILE A 76 -2.52 -9.52 0.42
CA ILE A 76 -1.55 -8.61 1.06
C ILE A 76 -1.09 -7.46 0.13
N ASN A 77 -1.33 -7.60 -1.16
CA ASN A 77 -1.00 -6.60 -2.20
C ASN A 77 -2.22 -5.81 -2.66
N SER A 78 -3.41 -6.03 -2.09
CA SER A 78 -4.60 -5.23 -2.41
C SER A 78 -4.42 -3.78 -1.96
N HIS A 79 -5.08 -2.85 -2.65
CA HIS A 79 -5.07 -1.42 -2.28
C HIS A 79 -5.45 -1.20 -0.81
N THR A 80 -6.43 -1.92 -0.31
CA THR A 80 -6.87 -1.88 1.09
C THR A 80 -5.74 -2.29 2.05
N ALA A 81 -5.00 -3.36 1.73
CA ALA A 81 -3.88 -3.83 2.55
C ALA A 81 -2.74 -2.81 2.59
N ILE A 82 -2.41 -2.22 1.43
CA ILE A 82 -1.37 -1.21 1.30
C ILE A 82 -1.74 0.05 2.10
N LEU A 83 -2.97 0.56 1.93
CA LEU A 83 -3.45 1.74 2.64
C LEU A 83 -3.51 1.52 4.16
N ALA A 84 -4.02 0.38 4.61
CA ALA A 84 -4.06 0.04 6.03
C ALA A 84 -2.65 0.03 6.65
N ARG A 85 -1.69 -0.57 5.94
CA ARG A 85 -0.28 -0.60 6.37
C ARG A 85 0.34 0.80 6.42
N THR A 86 0.13 1.62 5.38
CA THR A 86 0.64 2.99 5.32
C THR A 86 0.07 3.86 6.44
N LYS A 87 -1.20 3.68 6.78
CA LYS A 87 -1.88 4.41 7.86
C LYS A 87 -1.64 3.80 9.26
N GLY A 88 -0.97 2.66 9.36
CA GLY A 88 -0.78 1.95 10.64
C GLY A 88 -2.09 1.39 11.23
N ILE A 89 -3.08 1.09 10.39
CA ILE A 89 -4.39 0.58 10.82
C ILE A 89 -4.33 -0.94 10.96
N PRO A 90 -4.62 -1.51 12.14
CA PRO A 90 -4.70 -2.96 12.30
C PRO A 90 -5.72 -3.57 11.35
N SER A 91 -5.30 -4.56 10.56
CA SER A 91 -6.15 -5.15 9.52
C SER A 91 -5.88 -6.63 9.35
N VAL A 92 -6.94 -7.41 9.17
CA VAL A 92 -6.87 -8.82 8.76
C VAL A 92 -7.70 -8.99 7.50
N ILE A 93 -7.08 -9.51 6.45
CA ILE A 93 -7.63 -9.56 5.10
C ILE A 93 -7.70 -11.01 4.64
N GLY A 94 -8.73 -11.34 3.83
CA GLY A 94 -8.83 -12.67 3.25
C GLY A 94 -9.36 -13.74 4.19
N LEU A 95 -10.24 -13.37 5.14
CA LEU A 95 -10.86 -14.33 6.08
C LEU A 95 -11.79 -15.35 5.40
N GLY A 96 -12.19 -15.13 4.15
CA GLY A 96 -13.07 -16.04 3.42
C GLY A 96 -14.39 -16.29 4.16
N GLU A 97 -14.79 -17.55 4.20
CA GLU A 97 -16.02 -17.99 4.87
C GLU A 97 -15.96 -17.92 6.40
N ALA A 98 -14.78 -17.68 6.99
CA ALA A 98 -14.67 -17.46 8.44
C ALA A 98 -15.31 -16.15 8.89
N LEU A 99 -15.43 -15.15 8.00
CA LEU A 99 -16.12 -13.89 8.29
C LEU A 99 -17.63 -14.07 8.09
N LYS A 100 -18.37 -14.19 9.19
CA LYS A 100 -19.82 -14.41 9.20
C LYS A 100 -20.59 -13.12 9.52
N LYS A 101 -21.82 -13.00 9.01
CA LYS A 101 -22.72 -11.87 9.33
C LYS A 101 -23.13 -11.83 10.80
N ASP A 102 -23.15 -12.98 11.46
CA ASP A 102 -23.55 -13.12 12.87
C ASP A 102 -22.55 -12.48 13.84
N TYR A 103 -21.43 -11.96 13.33
CA TYR A 103 -20.43 -11.23 14.11
C TYR A 103 -20.76 -9.72 14.25
N ASP A 104 -21.77 -9.25 13.55
CA ASP A 104 -22.24 -7.87 13.70
C ASP A 104 -22.71 -7.59 15.12
N GLY A 105 -22.24 -6.47 15.69
CA GLY A 105 -22.55 -6.08 17.08
C GLY A 105 -21.79 -6.85 18.16
N LYS A 106 -20.91 -7.82 17.80
CA LYS A 106 -20.10 -8.56 18.77
C LYS A 106 -18.79 -7.86 19.09
N THR A 107 -18.27 -8.12 20.27
CA THR A 107 -16.93 -7.69 20.65
C THR A 107 -15.90 -8.56 19.94
N ILE A 108 -14.98 -7.91 19.19
CA ILE A 108 -13.91 -8.61 18.50
C ILE A 108 -12.55 -7.95 18.77
N ILE A 109 -11.48 -8.74 18.67
CA ILE A 109 -10.09 -8.27 18.68
C ILE A 109 -9.46 -8.61 17.33
N VAL A 110 -8.79 -7.64 16.72
CA VAL A 110 -8.03 -7.83 15.48
C VAL A 110 -6.54 -7.73 15.78
N ASP A 111 -5.85 -8.84 15.60
CA ASP A 111 -4.38 -8.92 15.69
C ASP A 111 -3.79 -8.89 14.26
N GLY A 112 -3.42 -7.73 13.79
CA GLY A 112 -2.83 -7.54 12.47
C GLY A 112 -1.40 -8.10 12.35
N PHE A 113 -0.70 -8.36 13.47
CA PHE A 113 0.63 -8.95 13.45
C PHE A 113 0.57 -10.46 13.18
N GLU A 114 -0.36 -11.14 13.85
CA GLU A 114 -0.54 -12.59 13.70
C GLU A 114 -1.59 -12.98 12.66
N GLY A 115 -2.32 -12.00 12.10
CA GLY A 115 -3.41 -12.24 11.14
C GLY A 115 -4.58 -12.97 11.78
N LYS A 116 -4.86 -12.71 13.06
CA LYS A 116 -5.92 -13.39 13.83
C LYS A 116 -7.05 -12.43 14.21
N VAL A 117 -8.25 -12.99 14.23
CA VAL A 117 -9.45 -12.30 14.72
C VAL A 117 -10.08 -13.16 15.82
N TYR A 118 -10.28 -12.57 16.97
CA TYR A 118 -10.91 -13.21 18.12
C TYR A 118 -12.34 -12.69 18.26
N ILE A 119 -13.32 -13.59 18.23
CA ILE A 119 -14.74 -13.24 18.34
C ILE A 119 -15.19 -13.56 19.75
N GLU A 120 -15.82 -12.59 20.43
CA GLU A 120 -16.28 -12.69 21.83
C GLU A 120 -15.15 -13.28 22.73
N PRO A 121 -13.95 -12.65 22.74
CA PRO A 121 -12.82 -13.16 23.48
C PRO A 121 -13.10 -13.17 24.97
N ASP A 122 -12.54 -14.17 25.67
CA ASP A 122 -12.60 -14.23 27.11
C ASP A 122 -11.74 -13.14 27.78
N TYR A 123 -11.95 -12.95 29.07
CA TYR A 123 -11.25 -11.91 29.84
C TYR A 123 -9.72 -12.06 29.80
N THR A 124 -9.22 -13.27 29.80
CA THR A 124 -7.78 -13.55 29.75
C THR A 124 -7.17 -13.14 28.43
N THR A 125 -7.85 -13.44 27.33
CA THR A 125 -7.44 -13.02 25.98
C THR A 125 -7.48 -11.50 25.84
N ILE A 126 -8.54 -10.86 26.33
CA ILE A 126 -8.66 -9.38 26.31
C ILE A 126 -7.48 -8.75 27.10
N SER A 127 -7.22 -9.22 28.30
CA SER A 127 -6.15 -8.70 29.16
C SER A 127 -4.78 -8.87 28.51
N LYS A 128 -4.48 -10.03 27.94
CA LYS A 128 -3.23 -10.31 27.22
C LYS A 128 -3.06 -9.38 26.01
N MET A 129 -4.10 -9.17 25.21
CA MET A 129 -4.02 -8.33 24.02
C MET A 129 -3.92 -6.85 24.37
N LYS A 130 -4.57 -6.38 25.42
CA LYS A 130 -4.38 -5.02 25.94
C LYS A 130 -2.95 -4.78 26.40
N GLN A 131 -2.38 -5.70 27.16
CA GLN A 131 -0.98 -5.60 27.59
C GLN A 131 -0.01 -5.55 26.40
N ARG A 132 -0.25 -6.36 25.37
CA ARG A 132 0.54 -6.31 24.14
C ARG A 132 0.40 -4.96 23.44
N GLN A 133 -0.82 -4.44 23.28
CA GLN A 133 -1.09 -3.14 22.70
C GLN A 133 -0.37 -1.99 23.44
N GLU A 134 -0.38 -2.02 24.77
CA GLU A 134 0.35 -1.05 25.58
C GLU A 134 1.87 -1.15 25.39
N THR A 135 2.39 -2.39 25.30
CA THR A 135 3.82 -2.62 25.02
C THR A 135 4.20 -2.08 23.65
N ASP A 136 3.44 -2.38 22.61
CA ASP A 136 3.68 -1.93 21.25
C ASP A 136 3.58 -0.39 21.15
N HIS A 137 2.58 0.20 21.82
CA HIS A 137 2.45 1.65 21.90
C HIS A 137 3.66 2.29 22.60
N THR A 138 4.11 1.72 23.71
CA THR A 138 5.29 2.22 24.44
C THR A 138 6.55 2.12 23.59
N GLN A 139 6.72 1.03 22.83
CA GLN A 139 7.83 0.88 21.89
C GLN A 139 7.78 1.94 20.80
N THR A 140 6.60 2.19 20.20
CA THR A 140 6.42 3.22 19.19
C THR A 140 6.77 4.60 19.73
N VAL A 141 6.29 4.96 20.91
CA VAL A 141 6.63 6.24 21.58
C VAL A 141 8.14 6.35 21.84
N ASN A 142 8.78 5.27 22.25
CA ASN A 142 10.23 5.26 22.48
C ASN A 142 11.01 5.44 21.17
N LEU A 143 10.56 4.83 20.06
CA LEU A 143 11.15 5.04 18.73
C LEU A 143 10.98 6.50 18.27
N GLU A 144 9.81 7.08 18.48
CA GLU A 144 9.57 8.51 18.17
C GLU A 144 10.54 9.46 18.91
N ARG A 145 10.95 9.12 20.14
CA ARG A 145 11.94 9.88 20.92
C ARG A 145 13.37 9.79 20.35
N LEU A 146 13.62 8.89 19.42
CA LEU A 146 14.92 8.78 18.74
C LEU A 146 15.05 9.75 17.57
N LYS A 147 13.96 10.34 17.09
CA LYS A 147 14.00 11.36 16.05
C LYS A 147 14.88 12.54 16.48
N GLY A 148 15.64 13.08 15.56
CA GLY A 148 16.62 14.15 15.81
C GLY A 148 17.90 13.71 16.50
N LYS A 149 18.06 12.42 16.84
CA LYS A 149 19.30 11.90 17.42
C LYS A 149 20.20 11.33 16.35
N GLU A 150 21.50 11.46 16.57
CA GLU A 150 22.48 10.83 15.70
C GLU A 150 22.44 9.30 15.82
N ASN A 151 22.52 8.62 14.67
CA ASN A 151 22.64 7.16 14.62
C ASN A 151 24.10 6.77 14.84
N ILE A 152 24.43 6.41 16.08
CA ILE A 152 25.78 6.04 16.49
C ILE A 152 25.77 4.63 17.06
N THR A 153 26.70 3.79 16.63
CA THR A 153 26.91 2.45 17.19
C THR A 153 27.46 2.54 18.61
N GLN A 154 27.44 1.44 19.35
CA GLN A 154 28.06 1.36 20.68
C GLN A 154 29.58 1.64 20.67
N SER A 155 30.22 1.39 19.51
CA SER A 155 31.65 1.71 19.30
C SER A 155 31.92 3.19 18.92
N GLY A 156 30.89 4.03 18.86
CA GLY A 156 31.01 5.44 18.50
C GLY A 156 31.01 5.74 17.00
N GLN A 157 30.80 4.73 16.14
CA GLN A 157 30.74 4.93 14.69
C GLN A 157 29.37 5.50 14.28
N LYS A 158 29.37 6.59 13.53
CA LYS A 158 28.15 7.16 12.92
C LYS A 158 27.73 6.34 11.71
N ILE A 159 26.44 6.02 11.63
CA ILE A 159 25.83 5.27 10.54
C ILE A 159 24.64 6.06 9.98
N ASP A 160 24.62 6.26 8.67
CA ASP A 160 23.49 6.87 7.98
C ASP A 160 22.38 5.84 7.77
N VAL A 161 21.24 6.03 8.44
CA VAL A 161 20.04 5.23 8.26
C VAL A 161 19.13 5.95 7.27
N CYS A 162 19.10 5.47 6.03
CA CYS A 162 18.37 6.09 4.94
C CYS A 162 17.13 5.29 4.56
N ALA A 163 16.14 5.98 4.00
CA ALA A 163 14.92 5.36 3.51
C ALA A 163 15.11 4.73 2.13
N ASN A 164 14.33 3.67 1.86
CA ASN A 164 14.17 3.07 0.54
C ASN A 164 12.75 3.36 0.06
N ILE A 165 12.60 4.11 -1.02
CA ILE A 165 11.33 4.59 -1.54
C ILE A 165 11.12 4.17 -3.00
N GLY A 166 9.86 4.18 -3.45
CA GLY A 166 9.47 3.87 -4.81
C GLY A 166 8.57 4.92 -5.44
N THR A 167 7.79 5.62 -4.62
CA THR A 167 6.78 6.56 -5.09
C THR A 167 7.03 7.96 -4.53
N ARG A 168 6.35 8.94 -5.13
CA ARG A 168 6.36 10.33 -4.66
C ARG A 168 5.75 10.47 -3.26
N GLU A 169 4.73 9.69 -2.97
CA GLU A 169 3.99 9.69 -1.70
C GLU A 169 4.86 9.21 -0.54
N ASP A 170 5.87 8.40 -0.82
CA ASP A 170 6.82 7.92 0.20
C ASP A 170 7.67 9.05 0.79
N ILE A 171 7.87 10.16 0.06
CA ILE A 171 8.72 11.29 0.50
C ILE A 171 8.21 11.89 1.82
N GLU A 172 6.90 12.02 2.00
CA GLU A 172 6.32 12.49 3.26
C GLU A 172 6.64 11.54 4.43
N ASN A 173 6.64 10.25 4.18
CA ASN A 173 7.01 9.23 5.17
C ASN A 173 8.49 9.34 5.55
N VAL A 174 9.37 9.64 4.59
CA VAL A 174 10.80 9.85 4.84
C VAL A 174 11.01 11.04 5.78
N ILE A 175 10.35 12.17 5.51
CA ILE A 175 10.41 13.35 6.35
C ILE A 175 9.89 13.04 7.76
N ARG A 176 8.72 12.42 7.84
CA ARG A 176 8.06 12.08 9.11
C ARG A 176 8.86 11.10 9.96
N SER A 177 9.58 10.17 9.35
CA SER A 177 10.42 9.19 10.04
C SER A 177 11.80 9.73 10.42
N ASP A 178 12.12 10.97 10.03
CA ASP A 178 13.44 11.59 10.24
C ASP A 178 14.60 10.74 9.73
N ALA A 179 14.42 10.16 8.54
CA ALA A 179 15.48 9.39 7.90
C ALA A 179 16.71 10.27 7.58
N GLY A 180 17.90 9.69 7.63
CA GLY A 180 19.15 10.37 7.29
C GLY A 180 19.28 10.74 5.82
N GLY A 181 18.28 10.41 5.01
CA GLY A 181 18.18 10.70 3.59
C GLY A 181 17.41 9.61 2.83
N ILE A 182 17.44 9.69 1.52
CA ILE A 182 16.94 8.65 0.62
C ILE A 182 18.15 7.83 0.14
N GLY A 183 18.30 6.62 0.67
CA GLY A 183 19.40 5.71 0.30
C GLY A 183 19.15 4.96 -1.00
N LEU A 184 17.89 4.82 -1.38
CA LEU A 184 17.47 4.24 -2.65
C LEU A 184 16.11 4.77 -3.07
N PHE A 185 16.07 5.52 -4.18
CA PHE A 185 14.84 5.82 -4.89
C PHE A 185 14.73 4.89 -6.12
N ARG A 186 13.75 4.02 -6.11
CA ARG A 186 13.50 3.05 -7.18
C ARG A 186 12.70 3.70 -8.30
N SER A 187 13.39 4.27 -9.29
CA SER A 187 12.76 5.05 -10.38
C SER A 187 11.88 4.23 -11.31
N GLU A 188 12.00 2.90 -11.31
CA GLU A 188 11.16 2.02 -12.11
C GLU A 188 9.66 2.13 -11.80
N PHE A 189 9.29 2.56 -10.59
CA PHE A 189 7.88 2.79 -10.24
C PHE A 189 7.24 3.89 -11.09
N LEU A 190 8.01 4.90 -11.52
CA LEU A 190 7.53 5.93 -12.44
C LEU A 190 7.09 5.35 -13.78
N TYR A 191 7.79 4.32 -14.26
CA TYR A 191 7.43 3.61 -15.48
C TYR A 191 6.22 2.70 -15.28
N MET A 192 6.10 2.08 -14.11
CA MET A 192 4.94 1.24 -13.77
C MET A 192 3.65 2.04 -13.66
N GLU A 193 3.73 3.28 -13.21
CA GLU A 193 2.59 4.20 -13.04
C GLU A 193 2.24 4.95 -14.34
N SER A 194 3.16 5.08 -15.29
CA SER A 194 2.98 5.89 -16.50
C SER A 194 1.99 5.33 -17.53
N GLY A 195 1.50 4.10 -17.32
CA GLY A 195 0.53 3.45 -18.20
C GLY A 195 1.15 2.92 -19.50
N THR A 196 0.70 3.41 -20.67
CA THR A 196 1.12 2.89 -22.00
C THR A 196 2.28 3.66 -22.63
N LYS A 197 2.72 4.75 -22.04
CA LYS A 197 3.85 5.56 -22.53
C LYS A 197 4.88 5.70 -21.42
N PRO A 198 6.19 5.65 -21.75
CA PRO A 198 7.24 5.94 -20.76
C PRO A 198 7.07 7.33 -20.15
N PRO A 199 7.49 7.53 -18.88
CA PRO A 199 7.49 8.84 -18.27
C PRO A 199 8.46 9.77 -19.03
N THR A 200 8.01 10.97 -19.34
CA THR A 200 8.85 11.97 -20.00
C THR A 200 9.98 12.44 -19.09
N GLU A 201 11.05 13.01 -19.67
CA GLU A 201 12.14 13.62 -18.90
C GLU A 201 11.61 14.62 -17.87
N GLU A 202 10.67 15.49 -18.26
CA GLU A 202 10.07 16.46 -17.35
C GLU A 202 9.34 15.79 -16.19
N GLN A 203 8.58 14.74 -16.43
CA GLN A 203 7.88 14.01 -15.38
C GLN A 203 8.88 13.38 -14.38
N GLN A 204 9.96 12.77 -14.88
CA GLN A 204 11.02 12.21 -14.04
C GLN A 204 11.73 13.31 -13.26
N PHE A 205 12.09 14.42 -13.94
CA PHE A 205 12.75 15.58 -13.33
C PHE A 205 11.94 16.16 -12.18
N GLN A 206 10.63 16.35 -12.35
CA GLN A 206 9.77 16.91 -11.29
C GLN A 206 9.75 16.02 -10.04
N VAL A 207 9.73 14.70 -10.20
CA VAL A 207 9.73 13.78 -9.06
C VAL A 207 11.09 13.75 -8.37
N PHE A 208 12.18 13.70 -9.12
CA PHE A 208 13.54 13.70 -8.57
C PHE A 208 13.89 15.03 -7.89
N ARG A 209 13.47 16.14 -8.49
CA ARG A 209 13.57 17.48 -7.91
C ARG A 209 12.84 17.56 -6.58
N LEU A 210 11.60 17.08 -6.52
CA LEU A 210 10.82 17.06 -5.29
C LEU A 210 11.54 16.28 -4.18
N ALA A 211 12.10 15.11 -4.51
CA ALA A 211 12.85 14.30 -3.56
C ALA A 211 14.12 15.03 -3.07
N ALA A 212 14.85 15.68 -3.98
CA ALA A 212 16.06 16.42 -3.64
C ALA A 212 15.75 17.65 -2.78
N GLU A 213 14.76 18.44 -3.16
CA GLU A 213 14.32 19.63 -2.40
C GLU A 213 13.81 19.26 -1.01
N ALA A 214 13.03 18.17 -0.88
CA ALA A 214 12.51 17.70 0.39
C ALA A 214 13.62 17.21 1.35
N MET A 215 14.70 16.67 0.82
CA MET A 215 15.84 16.18 1.61
C MET A 215 16.86 17.26 1.95
N GLY A 216 16.88 18.39 1.20
CA GLY A 216 17.85 19.46 1.42
C GLY A 216 19.28 18.97 1.31
N GLU A 217 20.08 19.05 2.40
CA GLU A 217 21.47 18.60 2.42
C GLU A 217 21.65 17.09 2.65
N LYS A 218 20.56 16.37 2.97
CA LYS A 218 20.58 14.93 3.17
C LYS A 218 20.78 14.21 1.84
N ARG A 219 21.42 13.03 1.88
CA ARG A 219 21.69 12.22 0.70
C ARG A 219 20.42 11.77 -0.02
N VAL A 220 20.44 11.86 -1.36
CA VAL A 220 19.43 11.24 -2.23
C VAL A 220 20.14 10.40 -3.28
N VAL A 221 19.90 9.10 -3.27
CA VAL A 221 20.42 8.16 -4.24
C VAL A 221 19.28 7.69 -5.12
N ILE A 222 19.31 8.02 -6.40
CA ILE A 222 18.32 7.62 -7.39
C ILE A 222 18.91 6.47 -8.19
N ARG A 223 18.21 5.34 -8.20
CA ARG A 223 18.55 4.22 -9.09
C ARG A 223 17.99 4.51 -10.48
N THR A 224 18.80 4.41 -11.51
CA THR A 224 18.31 4.37 -12.88
C THR A 224 17.37 3.18 -13.06
N ALA A 225 16.40 3.29 -13.98
CA ALA A 225 15.30 2.34 -14.09
C ALA A 225 15.81 0.89 -14.25
N ASP A 226 15.45 0.03 -13.31
CA ASP A 226 15.77 -1.40 -13.28
C ASP A 226 14.57 -2.20 -13.79
N LEU A 227 14.29 -2.07 -15.11
CA LEU A 227 13.18 -2.70 -15.81
C LEU A 227 13.63 -3.98 -16.50
N GLY A 228 12.69 -4.91 -16.69
CA GLY A 228 12.93 -6.22 -17.29
C GLY A 228 12.83 -7.36 -16.27
N GLY A 229 12.76 -8.59 -16.75
CA GLY A 229 12.62 -9.77 -15.91
C GLY A 229 11.27 -9.83 -15.20
N ASP A 230 11.32 -9.70 -13.87
CA ASP A 230 10.16 -9.69 -12.98
C ASP A 230 9.38 -8.36 -12.97
N LYS A 231 10.00 -7.29 -13.50
CA LYS A 231 9.42 -5.93 -13.54
C LYS A 231 9.02 -5.58 -14.97
N GLN A 232 7.90 -6.10 -15.39
CA GLN A 232 7.30 -5.76 -16.68
C GLN A 232 6.49 -4.47 -16.57
N VAL A 233 6.59 -3.64 -17.60
CA VAL A 233 5.83 -2.40 -17.75
C VAL A 233 5.14 -2.37 -19.10
N ASN A 234 3.94 -1.80 -19.15
CA ASN A 234 3.14 -1.75 -20.37
C ASN A 234 3.64 -0.70 -21.38
N CYS A 235 4.46 0.23 -20.92
CA CYS A 235 4.97 1.34 -21.73
C CYS A 235 6.20 0.97 -22.57
N LEU A 236 6.82 -0.18 -22.32
CA LEU A 236 7.97 -0.67 -23.06
C LEU A 236 7.71 -2.13 -23.44
N ASP A 237 7.98 -2.46 -24.71
CA ASP A 237 7.95 -3.85 -25.17
C ASP A 237 9.23 -4.55 -24.69
N LEU A 238 9.13 -5.19 -23.53
CA LEU A 238 10.20 -5.97 -22.93
C LEU A 238 9.95 -7.43 -23.23
N ASN A 239 10.66 -7.94 -24.24
CA ASN A 239 10.62 -9.35 -24.58
C ASN A 239 11.00 -10.21 -23.37
N GLY A 240 10.18 -11.23 -23.09
CA GLY A 240 10.44 -12.18 -22.01
C GLY A 240 11.77 -12.89 -22.22
N ASP A 241 12.76 -12.59 -21.40
CA ASP A 241 14.06 -13.26 -21.43
C ASP A 241 14.01 -14.52 -20.56
N PRO A 242 14.49 -15.67 -21.05
CA PRO A 242 14.54 -16.89 -20.26
C PRO A 242 15.45 -16.79 -19.04
N ASN A 243 16.38 -15.82 -19.02
CA ASN A 243 17.23 -15.53 -17.85
C ASN A 243 17.11 -14.06 -17.42
N PRO A 244 16.05 -13.70 -16.66
CA PRO A 244 15.76 -12.31 -16.32
C PRO A 244 16.89 -11.59 -15.56
N ALA A 245 17.71 -12.31 -14.80
CA ALA A 245 18.77 -11.70 -14.00
C ALA A 245 20.00 -11.29 -14.83
N LEU A 246 20.35 -12.07 -15.85
CA LEU A 246 21.52 -11.86 -16.71
C LEU A 246 21.17 -11.33 -18.10
N GLY A 247 19.89 -11.35 -18.47
CA GLY A 247 19.39 -11.02 -19.78
C GLY A 247 19.13 -9.52 -19.99
N TYR A 248 18.09 -9.21 -20.76
CA TYR A 248 17.70 -7.86 -21.17
C TYR A 248 17.01 -7.13 -20.01
N ARG A 249 17.78 -6.36 -19.25
CA ARG A 249 17.35 -5.71 -18.02
C ARG A 249 18.13 -4.42 -17.72
N GLY A 250 17.49 -3.49 -17.02
CA GLY A 250 18.11 -2.29 -16.46
C GLY A 250 18.74 -1.41 -17.52
N ILE A 251 20.02 -1.10 -17.37
CA ILE A 251 20.76 -0.21 -18.28
C ILE A 251 20.75 -0.70 -19.74
N ARG A 252 20.72 -2.01 -19.98
CA ARG A 252 20.65 -2.55 -21.35
C ARG A 252 19.35 -2.16 -22.04
N VAL A 253 18.23 -2.17 -21.30
CA VAL A 253 16.93 -1.70 -21.80
C VAL A 253 17.00 -0.22 -22.09
N MET A 254 17.56 0.58 -21.18
CA MET A 254 17.60 2.04 -21.32
C MET A 254 18.50 2.52 -22.47
N LEU A 255 19.54 1.77 -22.82
CA LEU A 255 20.44 2.11 -23.94
C LEU A 255 19.86 1.75 -25.33
N GLU A 256 18.85 0.89 -25.39
CA GLU A 256 18.24 0.46 -26.65
C GLU A 256 16.88 1.12 -26.93
N LYS A 257 16.23 1.67 -25.90
CA LYS A 257 14.91 2.27 -25.96
C LYS A 257 15.03 3.78 -25.71
N ASP A 258 15.57 4.50 -26.69
CA ASP A 258 15.63 5.98 -26.72
C ASP A 258 14.24 6.61 -26.79
#